data_cd45f0e79275309492c476144315deac
#
_entry.id   cd45f0e79275309492c476144315deac
#
_cell.length_a   1.000
_cell.length_b   1.000
_cell.length_c   1.000
_cell.angle_alpha   90.00
_cell.angle_beta   90.00
_cell.angle_gamma   90.00
#
_symmetry.space_group_name_H-M   'P 1'
#
loop_
_entity.id
_entity.type
_entity.pdbx_description
1 polymer ?
#
loop_
_entity_poly.entity_id
_entity_poly.type
_entity_poly.pdbx_seq_one_letter_code
_entity_poly.pdbx_strand_id
1 'polypeptide(L)'
;QNAAVAGNAAGSTAPPPTMGATPVVAAEELDPGRERRPLESYFQEIGGTRTLKREEEVVLAKDLEAATAALRDALYAIPISARHVVARWDALRALSHTGAKLSESVGDEETGEIAARVERAVKKLRALLAERDKKTEKAGLEYTPAIEKVDIKVAKEMHSAQLSLAVLHELREKSIGLAAEMRRARKRTKKLAEFELEAGVEKKRMLELTNAVDDAHDVMTTVKNRFIEHNLKLVVAIAKDYRNLGLSFPDLIQEGNLGLIRAVEKFDHRRGFKFSTYAVWWIRQALVRAIQNHSRT
;
A
#
# COMPACT_ATOMS: atom_id res chain seq x y z
N GLN A 1 -51.60 41.09 27.91
CA GLN A 1 -52.15 42.34 27.42
C GLN A 1 -51.22 42.95 26.40
N ASN A 2 -51.58 42.86 25.14
CA ASN A 2 -51.75 43.99 24.19
C ASN A 2 -50.45 44.79 23.90
N ALA A 3 -50.09 45.15 22.72
CA ALA A 3 -50.66 45.17 21.39
C ALA A 3 -49.55 45.65 20.42
N ALA A 4 -49.60 45.17 19.26
CA ALA A 4 -49.23 45.73 17.99
C ALA A 4 -48.99 47.24 17.91
N VAL A 5 -48.04 47.65 17.04
CA VAL A 5 -48.31 48.61 15.93
C VAL A 5 -47.14 48.55 14.92
N ALA A 6 -47.52 48.48 13.69
CA ALA A 6 -46.70 48.53 12.49
C ALA A 6 -46.17 49.95 12.22
N GLY A 7 -45.03 50.02 11.54
CA GLY A 7 -44.50 51.27 11.00
C GLY A 7 -43.61 51.00 9.77
N ASN A 8 -44.18 51.24 8.65
CA ASN A 8 -43.66 51.20 7.29
C ASN A 8 -42.75 52.40 7.03
N ALA A 9 -41.60 52.24 6.35
CA ALA A 9 -41.05 53.25 5.43
C ALA A 9 -39.84 52.72 4.67
N ALA A 10 -40.04 52.45 3.43
CA ALA A 10 -39.38 53.03 2.24
C ALA A 10 -37.83 53.01 2.20
N GLY A 11 -37.21 52.12 1.45
CA GLY A 11 -36.74 52.46 0.13
C GLY A 11 -35.34 53.08 0.10
N SER A 12 -34.29 52.25 -0.09
CA SER A 12 -33.12 52.69 -0.85
C SER A 12 -32.51 51.47 -1.54
N THR A 13 -32.81 51.36 -2.82
CA THR A 13 -32.20 50.43 -3.75
C THR A 13 -30.84 50.99 -4.16
N ALA A 14 -29.75 50.48 -3.53
CA ALA A 14 -28.43 50.58 -4.12
C ALA A 14 -28.15 49.30 -4.91
N PRO A 15 -27.63 49.37 -6.14
CA PRO A 15 -27.27 48.17 -6.90
C PRO A 15 -26.06 47.48 -6.23
N PRO A 16 -25.97 46.13 -6.30
CA PRO A 16 -24.80 45.40 -5.76
C PRO A 16 -23.57 45.79 -6.53
N PRO A 17 -22.37 45.80 -5.87
CA PRO A 17 -21.11 46.08 -6.55
C PRO A 17 -20.85 45.02 -7.61
N THR A 18 -20.58 45.47 -8.82
CA THR A 18 -20.08 44.70 -9.95
C THR A 18 -18.81 43.96 -9.45
N MET A 19 -18.91 42.66 -9.29
CA MET A 19 -17.75 41.78 -9.09
C MET A 19 -16.85 41.97 -10.28
N GLY A 20 -15.63 42.52 -10.01
CA GLY A 20 -14.56 42.61 -10.98
C GLY A 20 -14.29 41.23 -11.56
N ALA A 21 -14.22 41.17 -12.87
CA ALA A 21 -13.80 40.00 -13.61
C ALA A 21 -12.46 39.51 -13.07
N THR A 22 -12.45 38.37 -12.40
CA THR A 22 -11.21 37.61 -12.18
C THR A 22 -10.59 37.37 -13.54
N PRO A 23 -9.29 37.61 -13.72
CA PRO A 23 -8.63 37.27 -14.96
C PRO A 23 -8.81 35.76 -15.16
N VAL A 24 -9.50 35.38 -16.23
CA VAL A 24 -9.48 34.04 -16.78
C VAL A 24 -8.01 33.80 -17.10
N VAL A 25 -7.32 33.00 -16.26
CA VAL A 25 -6.03 32.43 -16.60
C VAL A 25 -6.30 31.64 -17.86
N ALA A 26 -5.77 32.15 -18.98
CA ALA A 26 -5.84 31.47 -20.26
C ALA A 26 -5.38 30.04 -20.03
N ALA A 27 -6.25 29.07 -20.34
CA ALA A 27 -5.85 27.69 -20.43
C ALA A 27 -4.64 27.68 -21.36
N GLU A 28 -3.45 27.34 -20.85
CA GLU A 28 -2.28 27.09 -21.68
C GLU A 28 -2.75 26.06 -22.70
N GLU A 29 -2.83 26.45 -23.96
CA GLU A 29 -3.02 25.53 -25.07
C GLU A 29 -1.85 24.54 -24.99
N LEU A 30 -2.09 23.38 -24.44
CA LEU A 30 -1.15 22.26 -24.39
C LEU A 30 -0.77 21.95 -25.83
N ASP A 31 0.49 22.20 -26.17
CA ASP A 31 1.05 21.95 -27.50
C ASP A 31 0.83 20.48 -27.88
N PRO A 32 -0.06 20.18 -28.85
CA PRO A 32 -0.39 18.81 -29.22
C PRO A 32 0.82 17.98 -29.68
N GLY A 33 1.91 18.63 -30.04
CA GLY A 33 3.17 18.01 -30.44
C GLY A 33 4.02 17.54 -29.27
N ARG A 34 3.89 18.17 -28.10
CA ARG A 34 4.69 17.85 -26.91
C ARG A 34 4.18 16.60 -26.19
N GLU A 35 2.88 16.32 -26.24
CA GLU A 35 2.27 15.11 -25.69
C GLU A 35 2.41 13.89 -26.61
N ARG A 36 2.55 14.06 -27.91
CA ARG A 36 2.60 12.96 -28.88
C ARG A 36 3.84 12.07 -28.72
N ARG A 37 5.03 12.65 -28.56
CA ARG A 37 6.30 11.90 -28.49
C ARG A 37 6.37 10.90 -27.30
N PRO A 38 6.04 11.29 -26.07
CA PRO A 38 6.03 10.35 -24.94
C PRO A 38 5.01 9.23 -25.11
N LEU A 39 3.83 9.54 -25.68
CA LEU A 39 2.79 8.55 -25.93
C LEU A 39 3.17 7.57 -27.05
N GLU A 40 3.82 8.04 -28.11
CA GLU A 40 4.29 7.19 -29.20
C GLU A 40 5.34 6.19 -28.70
N SER A 41 6.32 6.65 -27.89
CA SER A 41 7.30 5.78 -27.25
C SER A 41 6.62 4.74 -26.34
N TYR A 42 5.69 5.16 -25.50
CA TYR A 42 4.91 4.27 -24.66
C TYR A 42 4.13 3.21 -25.46
N PHE A 43 3.47 3.61 -26.56
CA PHE A 43 2.74 2.67 -27.42
C PHE A 43 3.66 1.71 -28.16
N GLN A 44 4.86 2.14 -28.55
CA GLN A 44 5.86 1.24 -29.14
C GLN A 44 6.33 0.19 -28.12
N GLU A 45 6.62 0.61 -26.89
CA GLU A 45 7.06 -0.26 -25.81
C GLU A 45 5.99 -1.32 -25.48
N ILE A 46 4.75 -0.91 -25.20
CA ILE A 46 3.67 -1.85 -24.90
C ILE A 46 3.25 -2.66 -26.13
N GLY A 47 3.46 -2.12 -27.34
CA GLY A 47 3.10 -2.77 -28.61
C GLY A 47 3.72 -4.13 -28.78
N GLY A 48 4.99 -4.29 -28.39
CA GLY A 48 5.77 -5.53 -28.44
C GLY A 48 5.33 -6.60 -27.44
N THR A 49 4.67 -6.22 -26.34
CA THR A 49 4.27 -7.16 -25.30
C THR A 49 3.02 -7.95 -25.74
N ARG A 50 3.10 -9.29 -25.76
CA ARG A 50 1.95 -10.14 -26.06
C ARG A 50 0.98 -10.21 -24.88
N THR A 51 -0.30 -10.42 -25.18
CA THR A 51 -1.30 -10.75 -24.16
C THR A 51 -1.13 -12.19 -23.70
N LEU A 52 -1.34 -12.42 -22.38
CA LEU A 52 -1.24 -13.74 -21.79
C LEU A 52 -2.47 -14.60 -22.09
N LYS A 53 -2.25 -15.90 -22.20
CA LYS A 53 -3.33 -16.89 -22.12
C LYS A 53 -3.74 -17.07 -20.66
N ARG A 54 -4.95 -17.60 -20.43
CA ARG A 54 -5.48 -17.82 -19.07
C ARG A 54 -4.55 -18.66 -18.20
N GLU A 55 -3.95 -19.70 -18.77
CA GLU A 55 -3.04 -20.58 -18.05
C GLU A 55 -1.78 -19.82 -17.60
N GLU A 56 -1.27 -18.91 -18.43
CA GLU A 56 -0.11 -18.06 -18.13
C GLU A 56 -0.45 -17.00 -17.08
N GLU A 57 -1.68 -16.45 -17.09
CA GLU A 57 -2.18 -15.55 -16.03
C GLU A 57 -2.19 -16.25 -14.67
N VAL A 58 -2.63 -17.52 -14.63
CA VAL A 58 -2.66 -18.34 -13.41
C VAL A 58 -1.24 -18.63 -12.90
N VAL A 59 -0.29 -18.91 -13.79
CA VAL A 59 1.12 -19.14 -13.42
C VAL A 59 1.69 -17.88 -12.80
N LEU A 60 1.56 -16.72 -13.45
CA LEU A 60 2.06 -15.44 -12.90
C LEU A 60 1.39 -15.06 -11.57
N ALA A 61 0.10 -15.35 -11.42
CA ALA A 61 -0.60 -15.09 -10.16
C ALA A 61 -0.05 -15.97 -9.02
N LYS A 62 0.25 -17.24 -9.29
CA LYS A 62 0.88 -18.15 -8.32
C LYS A 62 2.31 -17.72 -7.98
N ASP A 63 3.07 -17.30 -8.99
CA ASP A 63 4.44 -16.81 -8.79
C ASP A 63 4.42 -15.53 -7.92
N LEU A 64 3.47 -14.62 -8.14
CA LEU A 64 3.30 -13.43 -7.33
C LEU A 64 2.88 -13.76 -5.89
N GLU A 65 1.97 -14.73 -5.72
CA GLU A 65 1.56 -15.21 -4.39
C GLU A 65 2.77 -15.80 -3.64
N ALA A 66 3.56 -16.66 -4.29
CA ALA A 66 4.76 -17.26 -3.72
C ALA A 66 5.82 -16.21 -3.37
N ALA A 67 6.08 -15.25 -4.26
CA ALA A 67 7.01 -14.16 -4.02
C ALA A 67 6.56 -13.24 -2.86
N THR A 68 5.25 -12.96 -2.77
CA THR A 68 4.67 -12.19 -1.65
C THR A 68 4.79 -12.97 -0.33
N ALA A 69 4.59 -14.29 -0.35
CA ALA A 69 4.79 -15.12 0.82
C ALA A 69 6.25 -15.11 1.29
N ALA A 70 7.21 -15.22 0.37
CA ALA A 70 8.64 -15.13 0.69
C ALA A 70 9.01 -13.77 1.31
N LEU A 71 8.45 -12.67 0.82
CA LEU A 71 8.62 -11.35 1.41
C LEU A 71 8.04 -11.28 2.83
N ARG A 72 6.86 -11.86 3.06
CA ARG A 72 6.26 -11.97 4.41
C ARG A 72 7.17 -12.75 5.35
N ASP A 73 7.68 -13.89 4.92
CA ASP A 73 8.59 -14.72 5.72
C ASP A 73 9.84 -13.97 6.12
N ALA A 74 10.48 -13.28 5.17
CA ALA A 74 11.66 -12.47 5.42
C ALA A 74 11.40 -11.32 6.41
N LEU A 75 10.27 -10.60 6.27
CA LEU A 75 9.87 -9.53 7.18
C LEU A 75 9.51 -10.03 8.57
N TYR A 76 8.85 -11.19 8.67
CA TYR A 76 8.42 -11.75 9.95
C TYR A 76 9.57 -12.39 10.74
N ALA A 77 10.69 -12.68 10.08
CA ALA A 77 11.92 -13.08 10.73
C ALA A 77 12.61 -11.94 11.51
N ILE A 78 12.24 -10.69 11.25
CA ILE A 78 12.83 -9.52 11.94
C ILE A 78 11.97 -9.18 13.18
N PRO A 79 12.53 -9.23 14.41
CA PRO A 79 11.72 -9.07 15.63
C PRO A 79 11.02 -7.72 15.77
N ILE A 80 11.62 -6.63 15.24
CA ILE A 80 10.99 -5.32 15.25
C ILE A 80 9.69 -5.29 14.45
N SER A 81 9.50 -6.17 13.45
CA SER A 81 8.28 -6.23 12.66
C SER A 81 7.06 -6.54 13.55
N ALA A 82 7.16 -7.52 14.41
CA ALA A 82 6.08 -7.87 15.33
C ALA A 82 5.80 -6.74 16.35
N ARG A 83 6.83 -6.09 16.88
CA ARG A 83 6.69 -4.92 17.75
C ARG A 83 5.98 -3.77 17.03
N HIS A 84 6.33 -3.52 15.77
CA HIS A 84 5.69 -2.48 14.96
C HIS A 84 4.19 -2.78 14.73
N VAL A 85 3.83 -4.02 14.42
CA VAL A 85 2.43 -4.43 14.24
C VAL A 85 1.62 -4.19 15.52
N VAL A 86 2.16 -4.57 16.69
CA VAL A 86 1.51 -4.32 17.99
C VAL A 86 1.34 -2.82 18.24
N ALA A 87 2.38 -2.02 18.03
CA ALA A 87 2.32 -0.56 18.19
C ALA A 87 1.32 0.10 17.22
N ARG A 88 1.27 -0.36 15.97
CA ARG A 88 0.34 0.13 14.96
C ARG A 88 -1.11 -0.19 15.32
N TRP A 89 -1.35 -1.39 15.85
CA TRP A 89 -2.67 -1.79 16.35
C TRP A 89 -3.09 -0.91 17.54
N ASP A 90 -2.19 -0.62 18.49
CA ASP A 90 -2.47 0.27 19.62
C ASP A 90 -2.82 1.67 19.16
N ALA A 91 -2.09 2.23 18.20
CA ALA A 91 -2.37 3.52 17.61
C ALA A 91 -3.76 3.56 16.93
N LEU A 92 -4.16 2.51 16.21
CA LEU A 92 -5.48 2.43 15.61
C LEU A 92 -6.59 2.38 16.67
N ARG A 93 -6.40 1.61 17.72
CA ARG A 93 -7.36 1.51 18.85
C ARG A 93 -7.49 2.83 19.59
N ALA A 94 -6.41 3.57 19.80
CA ALA A 94 -6.44 4.90 20.42
C ALA A 94 -7.28 5.91 19.59
N LEU A 95 -7.33 5.74 18.27
CA LEU A 95 -8.15 6.52 17.35
C LEU A 95 -9.57 5.94 17.14
N SER A 96 -9.98 4.95 17.94
CA SER A 96 -11.27 4.23 17.80
C SER A 96 -11.45 3.55 16.44
N HIS A 97 -10.35 3.24 15.75
CA HIS A 97 -10.37 2.48 14.50
C HIS A 97 -10.33 0.97 14.74
N THR A 98 -10.90 0.22 13.79
CA THR A 98 -10.86 -1.24 13.84
C THR A 98 -9.50 -1.76 13.39
N GLY A 99 -9.03 -2.85 14.00
CA GLY A 99 -7.80 -3.54 13.60
C GLY A 99 -7.86 -4.15 12.19
N ALA A 100 -9.04 -4.22 11.58
CA ALA A 100 -9.22 -4.71 10.21
C ALA A 100 -8.37 -3.95 9.17
N LYS A 101 -8.02 -2.66 9.44
CA LYS A 101 -7.14 -1.87 8.55
C LYS A 101 -5.73 -2.43 8.42
N LEU A 102 -5.30 -3.31 9.31
CA LEU A 102 -3.97 -3.92 9.27
C LEU A 102 -3.92 -5.17 8.38
N SER A 103 -5.05 -5.73 8.02
CA SER A 103 -5.15 -7.04 7.41
C SER A 103 -5.88 -7.00 6.09
N GLU A 104 -5.67 -8.03 5.28
CA GLU A 104 -6.47 -8.32 4.08
C GLU A 104 -7.60 -9.29 4.44
N SER A 105 -8.72 -9.19 3.70
CA SER A 105 -9.78 -10.19 3.79
C SER A 105 -9.32 -11.50 3.14
N VAL A 106 -9.66 -12.61 3.76
CA VAL A 106 -9.46 -13.94 3.20
C VAL A 106 -10.81 -14.47 2.77
N GLY A 107 -11.04 -14.57 1.46
CA GLY A 107 -12.34 -14.96 0.92
C GLY A 107 -13.40 -13.87 1.14
N ASP A 108 -14.55 -14.25 1.66
CA ASP A 108 -15.72 -13.40 1.90
C ASP A 108 -15.84 -12.95 3.37
N GLU A 109 -14.71 -12.88 4.12
CA GLU A 109 -14.69 -12.46 5.52
C GLU A 109 -15.27 -11.05 5.71
N GLU A 110 -16.11 -10.89 6.72
CA GLU A 110 -16.62 -9.59 7.15
C GLU A 110 -15.58 -8.80 7.94
N THR A 111 -15.71 -7.47 7.94
CA THR A 111 -14.79 -6.57 8.66
C THR A 111 -14.66 -6.93 10.15
N GLY A 112 -15.74 -7.44 10.78
CA GLY A 112 -15.73 -7.87 12.16
C GLY A 112 -14.86 -9.09 12.40
N GLU A 113 -14.90 -10.07 11.50
CA GLU A 113 -14.09 -11.29 11.58
C GLU A 113 -12.60 -10.99 11.38
N ILE A 114 -12.28 -10.12 10.42
CA ILE A 114 -10.92 -9.62 10.18
C ILE A 114 -10.39 -8.94 11.45
N ALA A 115 -11.18 -8.05 12.05
CA ALA A 115 -10.80 -7.35 13.28
C ALA A 115 -10.54 -8.31 14.44
N ALA A 116 -11.42 -9.30 14.63
CA ALA A 116 -11.27 -10.32 15.67
C ALA A 116 -10.05 -11.24 15.43
N ARG A 117 -9.73 -11.56 14.17
CA ARG A 117 -8.52 -12.30 13.81
C ARG A 117 -7.26 -11.53 14.18
N VAL A 118 -7.18 -10.25 13.80
CA VAL A 118 -6.03 -9.39 14.12
C VAL A 118 -5.89 -9.22 15.63
N GLU A 119 -6.97 -8.98 16.36
CA GLU A 119 -6.94 -8.81 17.81
C GLU A 119 -6.40 -10.06 18.52
N ARG A 120 -6.85 -11.25 18.12
CA ARG A 120 -6.33 -12.53 18.65
C ARG A 120 -4.84 -12.69 18.38
N ALA A 121 -4.37 -12.36 17.17
CA ALA A 121 -2.96 -12.42 16.81
C ALA A 121 -2.14 -11.43 17.64
N VAL A 122 -2.57 -10.17 17.76
CA VAL A 122 -1.88 -9.14 18.56
C VAL A 122 -1.79 -9.53 20.04
N LYS A 123 -2.86 -10.10 20.64
CA LYS A 123 -2.83 -10.57 22.03
C LYS A 123 -1.75 -11.63 22.24
N LYS A 124 -1.63 -12.58 21.31
CA LYS A 124 -0.60 -13.63 21.39
C LYS A 124 0.80 -13.06 21.12
N LEU A 125 0.93 -12.14 20.12
CA LEU A 125 2.19 -11.48 19.83
C LEU A 125 2.75 -10.74 21.05
N ARG A 126 1.92 -10.05 21.84
CA ARG A 126 2.36 -9.38 23.08
C ARG A 126 2.95 -10.35 24.08
N ALA A 127 2.31 -11.48 24.29
CA ALA A 127 2.80 -12.51 25.22
C ALA A 127 4.14 -13.12 24.73
N LEU A 128 4.25 -13.40 23.43
CA LEU A 128 5.46 -13.95 22.83
C LEU A 128 6.62 -12.94 22.84
N LEU A 129 6.35 -11.67 22.57
CA LEU A 129 7.36 -10.61 22.64
C LEU A 129 7.89 -10.45 24.08
N ALA A 130 7.01 -10.46 25.09
CA ALA A 130 7.43 -10.42 26.50
C ALA A 130 8.27 -11.67 26.90
N GLU A 131 7.93 -12.86 26.37
CA GLU A 131 8.75 -14.05 26.56
C GLU A 131 10.12 -13.90 25.88
N ARG A 132 10.15 -13.37 24.67
CA ARG A 132 11.37 -13.10 23.91
C ARG A 132 12.28 -12.14 24.65
N ASP A 133 11.75 -11.01 25.13
CA ASP A 133 12.52 -9.98 25.82
C ASP A 133 13.20 -10.55 27.07
N LYS A 134 12.50 -11.32 27.89
CA LYS A 134 13.08 -12.03 29.06
C LYS A 134 14.23 -12.98 28.68
N LYS A 135 14.13 -13.64 27.51
CA LYS A 135 15.21 -14.53 27.05
C LYS A 135 16.39 -13.76 26.50
N THR A 136 16.12 -12.62 25.80
CA THR A 136 17.16 -11.75 25.29
C THR A 136 17.94 -11.05 26.42
N GLU A 137 17.25 -10.60 27.46
CA GLU A 137 17.91 -10.04 28.65
C GLU A 137 18.90 -11.02 29.30
N LYS A 138 18.56 -12.33 29.33
CA LYS A 138 19.44 -13.37 29.88
C LYS A 138 20.59 -13.73 28.94
N ALA A 139 20.38 -13.67 27.63
CA ALA A 139 21.34 -14.07 26.61
C ALA A 139 22.23 -12.91 26.11
N GLY A 140 21.90 -11.64 26.44
CA GLY A 140 22.66 -10.46 25.98
C GLY A 140 22.67 -10.25 24.48
N LEU A 141 21.53 -10.31 23.81
CA LEU A 141 21.37 -10.22 22.34
C LEU A 141 21.95 -11.39 21.53
N GLU A 142 22.64 -12.34 22.17
CA GLU A 142 23.10 -13.55 21.49
C GLU A 142 21.91 -14.39 21.01
N TYR A 143 21.91 -14.75 19.72
CA TYR A 143 20.83 -15.53 19.14
C TYR A 143 20.92 -17.00 19.54
N THR A 144 20.11 -17.38 20.53
CA THR A 144 20.11 -18.74 21.09
C THR A 144 18.97 -19.57 20.53
N PRO A 145 19.07 -20.93 20.57
CA PRO A 145 17.95 -21.80 20.17
C PRO A 145 16.64 -21.58 20.96
N ALA A 146 16.75 -21.01 22.17
CA ALA A 146 15.59 -20.66 22.97
C ALA A 146 14.87 -19.40 22.44
N ILE A 147 15.60 -18.44 21.87
CA ILE A 147 15.06 -17.25 21.19
C ILE A 147 14.48 -17.68 19.85
N GLU A 148 15.18 -18.50 19.07
CA GLU A 148 14.73 -19.02 17.79
C GLU A 148 13.34 -19.68 17.87
N LYS A 149 13.13 -20.53 18.88
CA LYS A 149 11.80 -21.17 19.13
C LYS A 149 10.69 -20.14 19.36
N VAL A 150 10.97 -19.02 19.99
CA VAL A 150 9.99 -17.94 20.17
C VAL A 150 9.76 -17.19 18.88
N ASP A 151 10.83 -16.87 18.14
CA ASP A 151 10.74 -16.16 16.86
C ASP A 151 9.91 -16.96 15.83
N ILE A 152 10.04 -18.27 15.78
CA ILE A 152 9.18 -19.15 14.96
C ILE A 152 7.69 -19.01 15.36
N LYS A 153 7.40 -18.96 16.66
CA LYS A 153 6.01 -18.76 17.12
C LYS A 153 5.50 -17.35 16.78
N VAL A 154 6.34 -16.34 16.91
CA VAL A 154 6.01 -14.96 16.53
C VAL A 154 5.69 -14.90 15.04
N ALA A 155 6.53 -15.45 14.16
CA ALA A 155 6.30 -15.51 12.74
C ALA A 155 4.96 -16.22 12.42
N LYS A 156 4.65 -17.32 13.07
CA LYS A 156 3.37 -18.03 12.91
C LYS A 156 2.16 -17.15 13.24
N GLU A 157 2.21 -16.39 14.34
CA GLU A 157 1.11 -15.48 14.70
C GLU A 157 1.04 -14.28 13.76
N MET A 158 2.17 -13.78 13.26
CA MET A 158 2.22 -12.76 12.20
C MET A 158 1.52 -13.24 10.92
N HIS A 159 1.77 -14.49 10.51
CA HIS A 159 1.06 -15.11 9.38
C HIS A 159 -0.45 -15.22 9.63
N SER A 160 -0.85 -15.60 10.86
CA SER A 160 -2.27 -15.71 11.19
C SER A 160 -3.02 -14.38 11.09
N ALA A 161 -2.33 -13.25 11.24
CA ALA A 161 -2.92 -11.92 11.12
C ALA A 161 -3.24 -11.52 9.67
N GLN A 162 -2.68 -12.20 8.65
CA GLN A 162 -2.88 -11.90 7.22
C GLN A 162 -2.67 -10.41 6.91
N LEU A 163 -1.50 -9.88 7.27
CA LEU A 163 -1.20 -8.46 7.13
C LEU A 163 -1.29 -7.99 5.67
N SER A 164 -1.84 -6.80 5.47
CA SER A 164 -1.99 -6.19 4.15
C SER A 164 -0.65 -5.79 3.54
N LEU A 165 -0.58 -5.70 2.21
CA LEU A 165 0.61 -5.22 1.51
C LEU A 165 1.08 -3.85 1.99
N ALA A 166 0.16 -2.95 2.34
CA ALA A 166 0.50 -1.65 2.90
C ALA A 166 1.29 -1.77 4.21
N VAL A 167 0.87 -2.68 5.10
CA VAL A 167 1.60 -2.96 6.34
C VAL A 167 2.95 -3.61 6.05
N LEU A 168 3.04 -4.52 5.07
CA LEU A 168 4.34 -5.10 4.67
C LEU A 168 5.32 -4.03 4.18
N HIS A 169 4.85 -3.04 3.42
CA HIS A 169 5.67 -1.89 3.02
C HIS A 169 6.13 -1.06 4.24
N GLU A 170 5.23 -0.76 5.19
CA GLU A 170 5.60 -0.07 6.44
C GLU A 170 6.68 -0.86 7.23
N LEU A 171 6.54 -2.18 7.33
CA LEU A 171 7.51 -3.05 7.99
C LEU A 171 8.87 -3.04 7.29
N ARG A 172 8.87 -3.08 5.95
CA ARG A 172 10.08 -3.01 5.14
C ARG A 172 10.81 -1.68 5.38
N GLU A 173 10.12 -0.55 5.24
CA GLU A 173 10.68 0.78 5.44
C GLU A 173 11.27 0.94 6.85
N LYS A 174 10.55 0.51 7.88
CA LYS A 174 11.03 0.53 9.27
C LYS A 174 12.29 -0.31 9.45
N SER A 175 12.31 -1.52 8.91
CA SER A 175 13.43 -2.45 9.05
C SER A 175 14.68 -1.96 8.32
N ILE A 176 14.53 -1.48 7.08
CA ILE A 176 15.63 -0.95 6.27
C ILE A 176 16.16 0.36 6.88
N GLY A 177 15.27 1.24 7.33
CA GLY A 177 15.65 2.48 7.99
C GLY A 177 16.52 2.22 9.22
N LEU A 178 16.09 1.30 10.10
CA LEU A 178 16.87 0.91 11.27
C LEU A 178 18.21 0.25 10.91
N ALA A 179 18.23 -0.64 9.92
CA ALA A 179 19.47 -1.26 9.43
C ALA A 179 20.46 -0.21 8.87
N ALA A 180 19.95 0.82 8.18
CA ALA A 180 20.78 1.92 7.67
C ALA A 180 21.41 2.74 8.81
N GLU A 181 20.64 3.04 9.87
CA GLU A 181 21.17 3.71 11.06
C GLU A 181 22.21 2.86 11.78
N MET A 182 21.95 1.55 11.93
CA MET A 182 22.93 0.61 12.51
C MET A 182 24.20 0.50 11.64
N ARG A 183 24.08 0.57 10.30
CA ARG A 183 25.23 0.56 9.37
C ARG A 183 26.13 1.77 9.57
N ARG A 184 25.53 2.97 9.75
CA ARG A 184 26.22 4.24 9.98
C ARG A 184 26.84 4.34 11.37
N ALA A 185 26.27 3.67 12.37
CA ALA A 185 26.76 3.70 13.75
C ALA A 185 28.14 3.04 13.86
N ARG A 186 29.08 3.72 14.57
CA ARG A 186 30.41 3.18 14.88
C ARG A 186 30.27 1.97 15.82
N LYS A 187 31.18 1.00 15.68
CA LYS A 187 31.22 -0.18 16.54
C LYS A 187 31.37 0.22 18.02
N ARG A 188 30.68 -0.49 18.90
CA ARG A 188 30.72 -0.33 20.36
C ARG A 188 30.31 1.06 20.89
N THR A 189 29.46 1.79 20.15
CA THR A 189 28.89 3.04 20.66
C THR A 189 27.58 2.77 21.40
N LYS A 190 27.24 3.65 22.38
CA LYS A 190 25.95 3.61 23.08
C LYS A 190 24.78 3.65 22.09
N LYS A 191 24.90 4.48 21.04
CA LYS A 191 23.91 4.59 19.98
C LYS A 191 23.68 3.29 19.22
N LEU A 192 24.73 2.52 18.94
CA LEU A 192 24.57 1.19 18.31
C LEU A 192 23.82 0.24 19.24
N ALA A 193 24.17 0.21 20.53
CA ALA A 193 23.49 -0.64 21.49
C ALA A 193 21.99 -0.29 21.63
N GLU A 194 21.62 0.98 21.55
CA GLU A 194 20.22 1.39 21.52
C GLU A 194 19.49 0.87 20.28
N PHE A 195 20.11 0.93 19.10
CA PHE A 195 19.52 0.37 17.88
C PHE A 195 19.41 -1.15 17.91
N GLU A 196 20.42 -1.85 18.43
CA GLU A 196 20.39 -3.30 18.59
C GLU A 196 19.30 -3.74 19.57
N LEU A 197 19.08 -2.99 20.63
CA LEU A 197 17.98 -3.22 21.57
C LEU A 197 16.61 -2.98 20.89
N GLU A 198 16.47 -1.91 20.10
CA GLU A 198 15.25 -1.62 19.34
C GLU A 198 14.97 -2.73 18.31
N ALA A 199 15.99 -3.15 17.57
CA ALA A 199 15.89 -4.24 16.60
C ALA A 199 15.59 -5.59 17.26
N GLY A 200 16.11 -5.78 18.49
CA GLY A 200 16.07 -7.05 19.21
C GLY A 200 17.08 -8.08 18.68
N VAL A 201 18.04 -7.65 17.86
CA VAL A 201 19.12 -8.46 17.27
C VAL A 201 20.37 -7.62 17.07
N GLU A 202 21.53 -8.28 17.05
CA GLU A 202 22.81 -7.64 16.73
C GLU A 202 22.84 -7.06 15.31
N LYS A 203 23.67 -6.03 15.10
CA LYS A 203 23.88 -5.37 13.80
C LYS A 203 24.13 -6.35 12.67
N LYS A 204 25.02 -7.35 12.86
CA LYS A 204 25.34 -8.33 11.82
C LYS A 204 24.08 -9.07 11.37
N ARG A 205 23.32 -9.59 12.33
CA ARG A 205 22.08 -10.32 12.05
C ARG A 205 21.00 -9.45 11.41
N MET A 206 20.87 -8.20 11.86
CA MET A 206 19.93 -7.24 11.25
C MET A 206 20.22 -6.99 9.78
N LEU A 207 21.51 -6.84 9.42
CA LEU A 207 21.93 -6.64 8.03
C LEU A 207 21.70 -7.89 7.16
N GLU A 208 21.93 -9.09 7.68
CA GLU A 208 21.60 -10.34 6.98
C GLU A 208 20.08 -10.45 6.71
N LEU A 209 19.26 -10.19 7.72
CA LEU A 209 17.80 -10.25 7.61
C LEU A 209 17.26 -9.21 6.63
N THR A 210 17.78 -7.98 6.66
CA THR A 210 17.32 -6.93 5.73
C THR A 210 17.77 -7.17 4.30
N ASN A 211 18.92 -7.77 4.06
CA ASN A 211 19.31 -8.21 2.72
C ASN A 211 18.33 -9.26 2.18
N ALA A 212 17.94 -10.25 2.98
CA ALA A 212 16.93 -11.23 2.57
C ALA A 212 15.56 -10.59 2.27
N VAL A 213 15.20 -9.53 2.99
CA VAL A 213 13.98 -8.74 2.69
C VAL A 213 14.10 -8.02 1.34
N ASP A 214 15.24 -7.39 1.06
CA ASP A 214 15.46 -6.71 -0.22
C ASP A 214 15.43 -7.70 -1.39
N ASP A 215 16.11 -8.83 -1.29
CA ASP A 215 16.10 -9.89 -2.29
C ASP A 215 14.67 -10.39 -2.57
N ALA A 216 13.90 -10.67 -1.52
CA ALA A 216 12.50 -11.13 -1.66
C ALA A 216 11.59 -10.04 -2.25
N HIS A 217 11.80 -8.78 -1.88
CA HIS A 217 11.07 -7.65 -2.44
C HIS A 217 11.35 -7.45 -3.92
N ASP A 218 12.60 -7.59 -4.35
CA ASP A 218 13.00 -7.44 -5.75
C ASP A 218 12.37 -8.55 -6.62
N VAL A 219 12.36 -9.79 -6.13
CA VAL A 219 11.67 -10.89 -6.79
C VAL A 219 10.17 -10.61 -6.93
N MET A 220 9.51 -10.22 -5.84
CA MET A 220 8.07 -9.89 -5.84
C MET A 220 7.76 -8.74 -6.81
N THR A 221 8.58 -7.69 -6.81
CA THR A 221 8.43 -6.52 -7.68
C THR A 221 8.61 -6.91 -9.15
N THR A 222 9.59 -7.75 -9.47
CA THR A 222 9.86 -8.23 -10.82
C THR A 222 8.66 -9.02 -11.36
N VAL A 223 8.13 -9.96 -10.58
CA VAL A 223 6.94 -10.75 -10.99
C VAL A 223 5.72 -9.86 -11.14
N LYS A 224 5.49 -8.93 -10.20
CA LYS A 224 4.38 -7.97 -10.27
C LYS A 224 4.46 -7.09 -11.52
N ASN A 225 5.62 -6.53 -11.81
CA ASN A 225 5.82 -5.70 -12.99
C ASN A 225 5.58 -6.48 -14.28
N ARG A 226 6.09 -7.71 -14.37
CA ARG A 226 5.82 -8.59 -15.52
C ARG A 226 4.33 -8.83 -15.72
N PHE A 227 3.57 -9.04 -14.66
CA PHE A 227 2.11 -9.22 -14.74
C PHE A 227 1.42 -7.93 -15.24
N ILE A 228 1.83 -6.76 -14.75
CA ILE A 228 1.34 -5.45 -15.18
C ILE A 228 1.64 -5.22 -16.67
N GLU A 229 2.89 -5.39 -17.10
CA GLU A 229 3.35 -5.16 -18.48
C GLU A 229 2.51 -5.89 -19.52
N HIS A 230 2.19 -7.16 -19.27
CA HIS A 230 1.36 -7.96 -20.16
C HIS A 230 -0.10 -7.46 -20.27
N ASN A 231 -0.53 -6.59 -19.35
CA ASN A 231 -1.90 -6.08 -19.27
C ASN A 231 -2.04 -4.57 -19.53
N LEU A 232 -0.96 -3.85 -19.85
CA LEU A 232 -1.00 -2.40 -20.13
C LEU A 232 -1.90 -2.07 -21.33
N LYS A 233 -1.97 -2.93 -22.34
CA LYS A 233 -2.88 -2.74 -23.50
C LYS A 233 -4.35 -2.67 -23.09
N LEU A 234 -4.74 -3.39 -22.03
CA LEU A 234 -6.10 -3.35 -21.47
C LEU A 234 -6.43 -1.96 -20.92
N VAL A 235 -5.48 -1.34 -20.22
CA VAL A 235 -5.65 0.03 -19.70
C VAL A 235 -5.90 1.00 -20.83
N VAL A 236 -5.06 0.96 -21.88
CA VAL A 236 -5.21 1.84 -23.04
C VAL A 236 -6.56 1.65 -23.74
N ALA A 237 -7.00 0.40 -23.89
CA ALA A 237 -8.30 0.10 -24.51
C ALA A 237 -9.46 0.73 -23.74
N ILE A 238 -9.45 0.60 -22.38
CA ILE A 238 -10.51 1.15 -21.54
C ILE A 238 -10.41 2.67 -21.45
N ALA A 239 -9.20 3.26 -21.30
CA ALA A 239 -9.01 4.69 -21.19
C ALA A 239 -9.51 5.48 -22.42
N LYS A 240 -9.55 4.85 -23.60
CA LYS A 240 -10.11 5.46 -24.83
C LYS A 240 -11.57 5.88 -24.67
N ASP A 241 -12.35 5.11 -23.93
CA ASP A 241 -13.79 5.38 -23.71
C ASP A 241 -14.03 6.58 -22.78
N TYR A 242 -12.99 7.03 -22.08
CA TYR A 242 -13.04 8.14 -21.10
C TYR A 242 -12.39 9.42 -21.61
N ARG A 243 -12.03 9.49 -22.90
CA ARG A 243 -11.50 10.73 -23.53
C ARG A 243 -12.51 11.86 -23.47
N ASN A 244 -12.01 13.09 -23.45
CA ASN A 244 -12.80 14.32 -23.47
C ASN A 244 -13.70 14.53 -22.22
N LEU A 245 -13.38 13.87 -21.11
CA LEU A 245 -14.10 14.01 -19.84
C LEU A 245 -13.30 14.84 -18.79
N GLY A 246 -12.44 15.77 -19.27
CA GLY A 246 -11.73 16.72 -18.43
C GLY A 246 -10.27 16.36 -18.12
N LEU A 247 -9.85 15.10 -18.31
CA LEU A 247 -8.45 14.68 -18.15
C LEU A 247 -7.78 14.46 -19.50
N SER A 248 -6.46 14.73 -19.58
CA SER A 248 -5.66 14.39 -20.74
C SER A 248 -5.58 12.87 -20.94
N PHE A 249 -5.34 12.41 -22.17
CA PHE A 249 -5.27 10.97 -22.42
C PHE A 249 -4.07 10.30 -21.71
N PRO A 250 -2.88 10.91 -21.60
CA PRO A 250 -1.79 10.41 -20.77
C PRO A 250 -2.19 10.24 -19.30
N ASP A 251 -2.90 11.22 -18.72
CA ASP A 251 -3.33 11.15 -17.32
C ASP A 251 -4.34 10.03 -17.10
N LEU A 252 -5.28 9.86 -18.04
CA LEU A 252 -6.21 8.73 -18.01
C LEU A 252 -5.45 7.39 -18.04
N ILE A 253 -4.41 7.25 -18.86
CA ILE A 253 -3.59 6.04 -18.88
C ILE A 253 -2.90 5.83 -17.51
N GLN A 254 -2.33 6.86 -16.91
CA GLN A 254 -1.67 6.75 -15.61
C GLN A 254 -2.65 6.37 -14.50
N GLU A 255 -3.80 7.01 -14.43
CA GLU A 255 -4.84 6.63 -13.45
C GLU A 255 -5.37 5.21 -13.69
N GLY A 256 -5.52 4.81 -14.95
CA GLY A 256 -5.87 3.44 -15.32
C GLY A 256 -4.79 2.44 -14.91
N ASN A 257 -3.49 2.77 -15.03
CA ASN A 257 -2.38 1.94 -14.57
C ASN A 257 -2.42 1.76 -13.05
N LEU A 258 -2.76 2.80 -12.27
CA LEU A 258 -2.97 2.65 -10.82
C LEU A 258 -4.12 1.68 -10.51
N GLY A 259 -5.18 1.70 -11.31
CA GLY A 259 -6.27 0.71 -11.23
C GLY A 259 -5.78 -0.70 -11.55
N LEU A 260 -4.98 -0.86 -12.59
CA LEU A 260 -4.39 -2.16 -12.98
C LEU A 260 -3.47 -2.73 -11.89
N ILE A 261 -2.62 -1.89 -11.28
CA ILE A 261 -1.74 -2.30 -10.17
C ILE A 261 -2.57 -2.88 -9.02
N ARG A 262 -3.65 -2.20 -8.63
CA ARG A 262 -4.57 -2.69 -7.59
C ARG A 262 -5.25 -4.00 -7.98
N ALA A 263 -5.59 -4.16 -9.26
CA ALA A 263 -6.16 -5.39 -9.75
C ALA A 263 -5.17 -6.57 -9.64
N VAL A 264 -3.89 -6.37 -10.01
CA VAL A 264 -2.83 -7.38 -9.89
C VAL A 264 -2.62 -7.78 -8.43
N GLU A 265 -2.58 -6.82 -7.51
CA GLU A 265 -2.37 -7.06 -6.08
C GLU A 265 -3.52 -7.83 -5.40
N LYS A 266 -4.73 -7.74 -5.96
CA LYS A 266 -5.95 -8.34 -5.37
C LYS A 266 -6.51 -9.50 -6.18
N PHE A 267 -5.83 -9.91 -7.24
CA PHE A 267 -6.32 -10.98 -8.10
C PHE A 267 -6.19 -12.35 -7.43
N ASP A 268 -7.34 -13.02 -7.31
CA ASP A 268 -7.40 -14.42 -6.83
C ASP A 268 -7.70 -15.36 -8.01
N HIS A 269 -6.67 -16.07 -8.46
CA HIS A 269 -6.76 -17.03 -9.56
C HIS A 269 -7.66 -18.25 -9.26
N ARG A 270 -7.93 -18.52 -7.95
CA ARG A 270 -8.78 -19.65 -7.51
C ARG A 270 -10.24 -19.43 -7.87
N ARG A 271 -10.67 -18.18 -8.06
CA ARG A 271 -12.04 -17.83 -8.49
C ARG A 271 -12.37 -18.22 -9.94
N GLY A 272 -11.40 -18.65 -10.71
CA GLY A 272 -11.60 -19.23 -12.04
C GLY A 272 -11.92 -18.24 -13.17
N PHE A 273 -11.96 -16.93 -12.90
CA PHE A 273 -12.16 -15.89 -13.91
C PHE A 273 -10.85 -15.51 -14.60
N LYS A 274 -10.95 -14.99 -15.85
CA LYS A 274 -9.81 -14.35 -16.51
C LYS A 274 -9.42 -13.07 -15.76
N PHE A 275 -8.13 -12.77 -15.71
CA PHE A 275 -7.64 -11.55 -15.08
C PHE A 275 -8.28 -10.29 -15.67
N SER A 276 -8.40 -10.21 -17.01
CA SER A 276 -9.01 -9.08 -17.69
C SER A 276 -10.42 -8.76 -17.20
N THR A 277 -11.26 -9.78 -16.95
CA THR A 277 -12.62 -9.60 -16.42
C THR A 277 -12.62 -8.88 -15.06
N TYR A 278 -11.68 -9.23 -14.20
CA TYR A 278 -11.51 -8.63 -12.89
C TYR A 278 -10.89 -7.21 -12.98
N ALA A 279 -9.84 -7.06 -13.80
CA ALA A 279 -9.10 -5.82 -13.94
C ALA A 279 -9.92 -4.67 -14.53
N VAL A 280 -10.83 -4.95 -15.46
CA VAL A 280 -11.73 -3.94 -16.06
C VAL A 280 -12.45 -3.12 -14.98
N TRP A 281 -12.94 -3.77 -13.92
CA TRP A 281 -13.65 -3.08 -12.84
C TRP A 281 -12.74 -2.09 -12.09
N TRP A 282 -11.52 -2.51 -11.74
CA TRP A 282 -10.55 -1.68 -11.02
C TRP A 282 -10.06 -0.49 -11.86
N ILE A 283 -9.80 -0.74 -13.15
CA ILE A 283 -9.37 0.30 -14.10
C ILE A 283 -10.48 1.34 -14.25
N ARG A 284 -11.72 0.92 -14.51
CA ARG A 284 -12.87 1.83 -14.63
C ARG A 284 -13.09 2.65 -13.36
N GLN A 285 -13.02 2.02 -12.20
CA GLN A 285 -13.18 2.71 -10.93
C GLN A 285 -12.10 3.78 -10.73
N ALA A 286 -10.84 3.48 -11.07
CA ALA A 286 -9.75 4.44 -10.97
C ALA A 286 -9.98 5.65 -11.90
N LEU A 287 -10.36 5.42 -13.16
CA LEU A 287 -10.64 6.46 -14.14
C LEU A 287 -11.81 7.36 -13.71
N VAL A 288 -12.94 6.79 -13.30
CA VAL A 288 -14.11 7.55 -12.83
C VAL A 288 -13.76 8.41 -11.62
N ARG A 289 -13.01 7.84 -10.66
CA ARG A 289 -12.57 8.58 -9.47
C ARG A 289 -11.64 9.74 -9.83
N ALA A 290 -10.71 9.54 -10.75
CA ALA A 290 -9.79 10.58 -11.20
C ALA A 290 -10.54 11.75 -11.88
N ILE A 291 -11.48 11.44 -12.78
CA ILE A 291 -12.32 12.43 -13.45
C ILE A 291 -13.17 13.22 -12.44
N GLN A 292 -13.80 12.53 -11.47
CA GLN A 292 -14.59 13.20 -10.44
C GLN A 292 -13.74 14.12 -9.54
N ASN A 293 -12.52 13.72 -9.22
CA ASN A 293 -11.61 14.54 -8.41
C ASN A 293 -11.18 15.78 -9.20
N HIS A 294 -10.86 15.62 -10.50
CA HIS A 294 -10.47 16.72 -11.36
C HIS A 294 -11.60 17.74 -11.57
N SER A 295 -12.85 17.28 -11.71
CA SER A 295 -14.02 18.16 -11.87
C SER A 295 -14.37 18.99 -10.64
N ARG A 296 -13.81 18.68 -9.47
CA ARG A 296 -13.99 19.40 -8.21
C ARG A 296 -12.93 20.47 -7.94
N THR A 297 -11.85 20.46 -8.72
CA THR A 297 -10.78 21.43 -8.64
C THR A 297 -10.98 22.53 -9.70
#